data_580fadc9bc734da08a0ca4b738e48cd0
#
_entry.id   580fadc9bc734da08a0ca4b738e48cd0
#
_cell.length_a   1.000
_cell.length_b   1.000
_cell.length_c   1.000
_cell.angle_alpha   90.00
_cell.angle_beta   90.00
_cell.angle_gamma   90.00
#
_symmetry.space_group_name_H-M   'P 1'
#
loop_
_entity.id
_entity.type
_entity.pdbx_description
1 polymer ?
#
loop_
_entity_poly.entity_id
_entity_poly.type
_entity_poly.pdbx_seq_one_letter_code
_entity_poly.pdbx_strand_id
1 'polypeptide(L)'
;MRFALALLVCSTGLAEAAPKCASEAKERAKALLAFHYDQKPESFAIDDTVKQLPPIKALKGKGKFEVLEVWGHIYKADYRMRFIYAPIKESCTLMGEEILEASDPY
;
A
#
# COMPACT_ATOMS: atom_id res chain seq x y z
N MET A 1 -41.85 1.99 -26.57
CA MET A 1 -41.34 2.12 -26.27
C MET A 1 -40.28 1.94 -25.70
N ARG A 2 -39.89 1.96 -25.57
CA ARG A 2 -38.98 1.93 -25.23
C ARG A 2 -38.00 2.04 -24.58
N PHE A 3 -37.50 1.92 -24.28
CA PHE A 3 -36.73 2.10 -23.77
C PHE A 3 -35.65 1.99 -23.41
N ALA A 4 -35.21 2.07 -23.27
CA ALA A 4 -34.32 2.08 -23.03
C ALA A 4 -33.36 2.04 -22.36
N LEU A 5 -33.02 2.06 -22.09
CA LEU A 5 -32.21 2.14 -21.52
C LEU A 5 -31.17 1.96 -21.06
N ALA A 6 -30.83 1.98 -20.86
CA ALA A 6 -29.95 1.91 -20.52
C ALA A 6 -28.92 1.85 -20.08
N LEU A 7 -28.73 1.94 -19.91
CA LEU A 7 -27.83 2.00 -19.60
C LEU A 7 -26.91 2.00 -19.04
N LEU A 8 -26.69 2.06 -18.69
CA LEU A 8 -25.92 2.23 -18.21
C LEU A 8 -24.96 2.05 -17.77
N VAL A 9 -24.73 2.16 -17.58
CA VAL A 9 -23.87 2.04 -17.32
C VAL A 9 -22.94 1.98 -16.79
N CYS A 10 -22.65 1.99 -16.42
CA CYS A 10 -21.93 2.04 -15.93
C CYS A 10 -20.90 1.84 -15.66
N SER A 11 -20.62 1.83 -15.61
CA SER A 11 -19.67 1.65 -15.54
C SER A 11 -18.79 1.90 -15.09
N THR A 12 -18.64 2.09 -14.89
CA THR A 12 -17.87 2.49 -14.47
C THR A 12 -17.13 2.05 -13.59
N GLY A 13 -17.40 1.67 -12.96
CA GLY A 13 -16.68 1.30 -11.92
C GLY A 13 -15.41 1.08 -11.99
N LEU A 14 -14.93 1.68 -12.42
CA LEU A 14 -13.79 1.47 -12.59
C LEU A 14 -12.93 1.74 -11.56
N ALA A 15 -13.15 2.53 -10.64
CA ALA A 15 -12.24 2.83 -9.58
C ALA A 15 -12.25 1.69 -8.64
N GLU A 16 -11.15 1.07 -8.45
CA GLU A 16 -11.05 0.05 -7.45
C GLU A 16 -11.05 0.67 -6.08
N ALA A 17 -11.72 0.06 -5.17
CA ALA A 17 -11.68 0.49 -3.79
C ALA A 17 -10.25 0.32 -3.26
N ALA A 18 -9.82 1.23 -2.42
CA ALA A 18 -8.50 1.09 -1.80
C ALA A 18 -8.46 -0.16 -0.94
N PRO A 19 -7.29 -0.80 -0.81
CA PRO A 19 -7.18 -1.95 0.08
C PRO A 19 -7.54 -1.58 1.51
N LYS A 20 -7.99 -2.58 2.26
CA LYS A 20 -8.50 -2.35 3.59
C LYS A 20 -7.52 -1.64 4.50
N CYS A 21 -6.25 -1.99 4.42
CA CYS A 21 -5.23 -1.40 5.28
C CYS A 21 -4.44 -0.28 4.62
N ALA A 22 -5.01 0.34 3.57
CA ALA A 22 -4.29 1.35 2.82
C ALA A 22 -3.91 2.55 3.68
N SER A 23 -4.84 3.02 4.50
CA SER A 23 -4.57 4.17 5.35
C SER A 23 -3.47 3.85 6.37
N GLU A 24 -3.54 2.67 6.96
CA GLU A 24 -2.51 2.22 7.89
C GLU A 24 -1.15 2.14 7.20
N ALA A 25 -1.14 1.61 5.98
CA ALA A 25 0.11 1.46 5.24
C ALA A 25 0.75 2.81 4.94
N LYS A 26 -0.06 3.83 4.60
CA LYS A 26 0.48 5.15 4.34
C LYS A 26 1.08 5.78 5.60
N GLU A 27 0.39 5.63 6.73
CA GLU A 27 0.93 6.14 7.98
C GLU A 27 2.20 5.41 8.38
N ARG A 28 2.21 4.11 8.18
CA ARG A 28 3.39 3.32 8.48
C ARG A 28 4.55 3.69 7.58
N ALA A 29 4.26 4.02 6.32
CA ALA A 29 5.30 4.42 5.38
C ALA A 29 6.00 5.69 5.83
N LYS A 30 5.24 6.66 6.35
CA LYS A 30 5.84 7.87 6.88
C LYS A 30 6.76 7.55 8.05
N ALA A 31 6.31 6.71 8.96
CA ALA A 31 7.08 6.34 10.13
C ALA A 31 8.35 5.56 9.75
N LEU A 32 8.21 4.64 8.80
CA LEU A 32 9.34 3.83 8.39
C LEU A 32 10.40 4.68 7.70
N LEU A 33 9.97 5.58 6.82
CA LEU A 33 10.90 6.43 6.10
C LEU A 33 11.60 7.38 7.06
N ALA A 34 10.87 7.93 8.03
CA ALA A 34 11.44 8.81 9.04
C ALA A 34 12.47 8.07 9.89
N PHE A 35 12.17 6.83 10.26
CA PHE A 35 13.09 6.04 11.05
C PHE A 35 14.36 5.72 10.25
N HIS A 36 14.18 5.38 8.97
CA HIS A 36 15.30 4.98 8.12
C HIS A 36 16.27 6.13 7.88
N TYR A 37 15.75 7.35 7.76
CA TYR A 37 16.58 8.51 7.44
C TYR A 37 16.71 9.51 8.58
N ASP A 38 16.14 9.20 9.73
CA ASP A 38 16.24 10.07 10.90
C ASP A 38 15.84 11.49 10.56
N GLN A 39 14.72 11.65 9.86
CA GLN A 39 14.21 12.95 9.45
C GLN A 39 12.75 13.08 9.80
N LYS A 40 12.27 14.33 9.76
CA LYS A 40 10.88 14.58 10.12
C LYS A 40 9.96 14.14 9.00
N PRO A 41 8.79 13.60 9.33
CA PRO A 41 7.85 13.13 8.30
C PRO A 41 7.44 14.19 7.30
N GLU A 42 7.45 15.48 7.68
CA GLU A 42 7.06 16.53 6.76
C GLU A 42 8.04 16.70 5.60
N SER A 43 9.24 16.12 5.71
CA SER A 43 10.23 16.22 4.65
C SER A 43 9.98 15.24 3.53
N PHE A 44 8.98 14.39 3.67
CA PHE A 44 8.75 13.29 2.75
C PHE A 44 7.49 13.51 1.94
N ALA A 45 7.48 12.98 0.74
CA ALA A 45 6.26 12.83 -0.03
C ALA A 45 5.92 11.36 -0.07
N ILE A 46 4.68 11.02 0.30
CA ILE A 46 4.19 9.65 0.24
C ILE A 46 3.09 9.61 -0.82
N ASP A 47 3.20 8.67 -1.74
CA ASP A 47 2.19 8.55 -2.78
C ASP A 47 0.83 8.23 -2.19
N ASP A 48 -0.21 8.78 -2.80
CA ASP A 48 -1.57 8.48 -2.37
C ASP A 48 -1.98 7.07 -2.69
N THR A 49 -1.42 6.52 -3.75
CA THR A 49 -1.80 5.20 -4.22
C THR A 49 -1.11 4.12 -3.41
N VAL A 50 -1.91 3.21 -2.86
CA VAL A 50 -1.41 2.02 -2.20
C VAL A 50 -1.73 0.85 -3.10
N LYS A 51 -0.70 0.13 -3.51
CA LYS A 51 -0.87 -0.97 -4.44
C LYS A 51 -0.96 -2.29 -3.68
N GLN A 52 -1.97 -3.08 -3.98
CA GLN A 52 -2.08 -4.40 -3.37
C GLN A 52 -1.34 -5.40 -4.23
N LEU A 53 -0.40 -6.09 -3.64
CA LEU A 53 0.37 -7.12 -4.31
C LEU A 53 -0.24 -8.49 -4.03
N PRO A 54 0.18 -9.53 -4.76
CA PRO A 54 -0.31 -10.88 -4.43
C PRO A 54 0.01 -11.25 -2.99
N PRO A 55 -0.91 -11.91 -2.31
CA PRO A 55 -0.66 -12.29 -0.93
C PRO A 55 0.45 -13.32 -0.81
N ILE A 56 1.06 -13.38 0.36
CA ILE A 56 2.11 -14.36 0.62
C ILE A 56 1.63 -15.30 1.71
N LYS A 57 2.18 -16.50 1.70
CA LYS A 57 1.81 -17.49 2.70
C LYS A 57 2.48 -17.18 4.03
N ALA A 58 1.75 -17.42 5.10
CA ALA A 58 2.34 -17.33 6.41
C ALA A 58 3.46 -18.37 6.55
N LEU A 59 4.47 -18.05 7.35
CA LEU A 59 5.57 -18.98 7.57
C LEU A 59 5.11 -20.20 8.36
N LYS A 60 4.07 -20.05 9.14
CA LYS A 60 3.48 -21.15 9.89
C LYS A 60 1.98 -21.16 9.66
N GLY A 61 1.42 -22.35 9.60
CA GLY A 61 -0.02 -22.49 9.43
C GLY A 61 -0.43 -22.36 7.99
N LYS A 62 -1.72 -22.17 7.77
CA LYS A 62 -2.29 -22.15 6.43
C LYS A 62 -2.73 -20.76 5.98
N GLY A 63 -2.50 -19.76 6.78
CA GLY A 63 -2.98 -18.43 6.46
C GLY A 63 -2.16 -17.75 5.40
N LYS A 64 -2.71 -16.66 4.90
CA LYS A 64 -2.02 -15.80 3.94
C LYS A 64 -2.03 -14.39 4.49
N PHE A 65 -0.98 -13.65 4.18
CA PHE A 65 -0.87 -12.26 4.55
C PHE A 65 -1.09 -11.39 3.34
N GLU A 66 -1.69 -10.23 3.55
CA GLU A 66 -1.83 -9.24 2.49
C GLU A 66 -0.59 -8.38 2.43
N VAL A 67 -0.20 -8.03 1.20
CA VAL A 67 1.00 -7.23 0.98
C VAL A 67 0.60 -5.94 0.29
N LEU A 68 0.93 -4.81 0.90
CA LEU A 68 0.63 -3.50 0.35
C LEU A 68 1.92 -2.77 0.06
N GLU A 69 1.97 -2.09 -1.07
CA GLU A 69 3.16 -1.36 -1.49
C GLU A 69 2.86 0.13 -1.52
N VAL A 70 3.74 0.90 -0.91
CA VAL A 70 3.65 2.36 -0.86
C VAL A 70 5.00 2.92 -1.28
N TRP A 71 4.96 3.92 -2.15
CA TRP A 71 6.18 4.61 -2.55
C TRP A 71 6.31 5.93 -1.83
N GLY A 72 7.54 6.25 -1.46
CA GLY A 72 7.86 7.52 -0.83
C GLY A 72 9.04 8.17 -1.51
N HIS A 73 9.17 9.47 -1.29
CA HIS A 73 10.18 10.26 -1.98
C HIS A 73 10.78 11.26 -1.01
N ILE A 74 12.12 11.34 -1.03
CA ILE A 74 12.85 12.33 -0.26
C ILE A 74 13.80 13.01 -1.23
N TYR A 75 13.58 14.29 -1.51
CA TYR A 75 14.42 15.06 -2.41
C TYR A 75 14.54 14.34 -3.76
N LYS A 76 15.67 13.75 -4.07
CA LYS A 76 15.86 13.08 -5.37
C LYS A 76 15.80 11.57 -5.29
N ALA A 77 15.45 11.00 -4.15
CA ALA A 77 15.48 9.57 -3.97
C ALA A 77 14.07 9.03 -3.83
N ASP A 78 13.85 7.86 -4.39
CA ASP A 78 12.57 7.15 -4.32
C ASP A 78 12.74 5.89 -3.51
N TYR A 79 11.72 5.55 -2.75
CA TYR A 79 11.76 4.39 -1.87
C TYR A 79 10.51 3.58 -2.03
N ARG A 80 10.70 2.27 -2.22
CA ARG A 80 9.59 1.35 -2.28
C ARG A 80 9.46 0.67 -0.92
N MET A 81 8.29 0.79 -0.33
CA MET A 81 8.03 0.19 0.97
C MET A 81 6.91 -0.82 0.82
N ARG A 82 7.05 -1.97 1.46
CA ARG A 82 6.04 -3.00 1.44
C ARG A 82 5.70 -3.38 2.87
N PHE A 83 4.41 -3.54 3.10
CA PHE A 83 3.88 -3.83 4.43
C PHE A 83 3.04 -5.09 4.35
N ILE A 84 3.32 -6.01 5.26
CA ILE A 84 2.72 -7.32 5.27
C ILE A 84 1.77 -7.38 6.44
N TYR A 85 0.49 -7.56 6.15
CA TYR A 85 -0.56 -7.51 7.17
C TYR A 85 -1.27 -8.84 7.28
N ALA A 86 -1.51 -9.27 8.52
CA ALA A 86 -2.39 -10.40 8.77
C ALA A 86 -3.81 -9.86 8.93
N PRO A 87 -4.76 -10.38 8.15
CA PRO A 87 -6.15 -9.90 8.24
C PRO A 87 -6.85 -10.58 9.41
N ILE A 88 -6.51 -10.17 10.62
CA ILE A 88 -7.10 -10.76 11.81
C ILE A 88 -8.31 -9.93 12.21
N LYS A 89 -9.48 -10.52 12.04
CA LYS A 89 -10.76 -9.86 12.29
C LYS A 89 -10.80 -8.59 11.49
N GLU A 90 -10.99 -7.53 11.87
CA GLU A 90 -11.05 -6.34 11.05
C GLU A 90 -9.86 -5.42 11.28
N SER A 91 -8.82 -5.92 11.90
CA SER A 91 -7.69 -5.08 12.20
C SER A 91 -6.57 -5.29 11.18
N CYS A 92 -5.64 -4.34 11.15
CA CYS A 92 -4.47 -4.40 10.29
C CYS A 92 -3.28 -4.71 11.17
N THR A 93 -2.98 -6.00 11.30
CA THR A 93 -1.88 -6.45 12.15
C THR A 93 -0.63 -6.56 11.30
N LEU A 94 0.33 -5.67 11.57
CA LEU A 94 1.56 -5.63 10.79
C LEU A 94 2.45 -6.80 11.17
N MET A 95 2.76 -7.63 10.17
CA MET A 95 3.59 -8.83 10.38
C MET A 95 5.00 -8.62 9.87
N GLY A 96 5.22 -7.65 9.01
CA GLY A 96 6.54 -7.39 8.48
C GLY A 96 6.54 -6.16 7.60
N GLU A 97 7.72 -5.63 7.36
CA GLU A 97 7.83 -4.46 6.49
C GLU A 97 9.22 -4.44 5.88
N GLU A 98 9.33 -3.79 4.73
CA GLU A 98 10.62 -3.60 4.09
C GLU A 98 10.67 -2.24 3.43
N ILE A 99 11.87 -1.72 3.27
CA ILE A 99 12.11 -0.47 2.57
C ILE A 99 13.32 -0.65 1.68
N LEU A 100 13.20 -0.21 0.44
CA LEU A 100 14.27 -0.37 -0.53
C LEU A 100 14.39 0.90 -1.34
N GLU A 101 15.60 1.42 -1.42
CA GLU A 101 15.84 2.59 -2.25
C GLU A 101 15.88 2.18 -3.71
N ALA A 102 15.14 2.90 -4.55
CA ALA A 102 15.06 2.61 -5.98
C ALA A 102 16.13 3.44 -6.69
N SER A 103 17.37 2.97 -6.60
CA SER A 103 18.46 3.65 -7.27
C SER A 103 19.46 2.60 -7.74
N ASP A 104 20.32 3.02 -8.66
CA ASP A 104 21.38 2.17 -9.15
C ASP A 104 22.66 2.58 -8.43
N PRO A 105 23.20 1.75 -7.54
CA PRO A 105 24.40 2.11 -6.79
C PRO A 105 25.68 1.96 -7.60
N TYR A 106 25.57 1.47 -8.80
CA TYR A 106 26.72 1.23 -9.67
C TYR A 106 26.72 2.18 -10.85
#